data_722c8c33cc8eed7113145fffde7d4de3
#
_entry.id   722c8c33cc8eed7113145fffde7d4de3
#
_cell.length_a   1.000
_cell.length_b   1.000
_cell.length_c   1.000
_cell.angle_alpha   90.00
_cell.angle_beta   90.00
_cell.angle_gamma   90.00
#
_symmetry.space_group_name_H-M   'P 1'
#
loop_
_entity.id
_entity.type
_entity.pdbx_description
1 polymer ?
#
loop_
_entity_poly.entity_id
_entity_poly.type
_entity_poly.pdbx_seq_one_letter_code
_entity_poly.pdbx_strand_id
1 'polypeptide(L)'
;MPLLLIQQSVEQIFFLSAMNAAAYTVKLPTLANAGAGWHCRFIVNDADQALGQIVTIESQDSGKMVSTFLNNAVYASEDGGDDLKFAASALKGEQIEVFTDGEFWYLRGHTSIAAGITF
;
A
#
# COMPACT_ATOMS: atom_id res chain seq x y z
N MET A 1 -37.12 9.63 -3.72
CA MET A 1 -36.16 9.03 -2.75
C MET A 1 -34.77 9.23 -3.27
N PRO A 2 -33.93 9.75 -2.43
CA PRO A 2 -32.57 9.86 -2.85
C PRO A 2 -31.96 8.47 -3.02
N LEU A 3 -31.34 8.30 -4.13
CA LEU A 3 -30.60 7.09 -4.40
C LEU A 3 -29.20 7.28 -3.91
N LEU A 4 -28.73 6.38 -3.08
CA LEU A 4 -27.33 6.40 -2.69
C LEU A 4 -26.49 5.97 -3.88
N LEU A 5 -25.71 6.91 -4.36
CA LEU A 5 -24.83 6.65 -5.49
C LEU A 5 -23.46 6.32 -4.98
N ILE A 6 -23.10 5.06 -5.11
CA ILE A 6 -21.81 4.56 -4.62
C ILE A 6 -20.74 4.56 -5.70
N GLN A 7 -21.14 4.71 -6.94
CA GLN A 7 -20.24 4.57 -8.07
C GLN A 7 -19.08 5.57 -8.07
N GLN A 8 -19.15 6.66 -7.31
CA GLN A 8 -18.05 7.60 -7.24
C GLN A 8 -16.87 7.06 -6.47
N SER A 9 -17.10 6.03 -5.67
CA SER A 9 -16.03 5.42 -4.89
C SER A 9 -15.35 4.33 -5.70
N VAL A 10 -14.78 4.71 -6.82
CA VAL A 10 -14.04 3.77 -7.65
C VAL A 10 -12.71 3.51 -6.98
N GLU A 11 -12.49 2.26 -6.59
CA GLU A 11 -11.21 1.84 -6.03
C GLU A 11 -10.13 1.95 -7.11
N GLN A 12 -9.03 2.58 -6.77
CA GLN A 12 -7.87 2.63 -7.65
C GLN A 12 -6.97 1.45 -7.33
N ILE A 13 -6.61 0.70 -8.34
CA ILE A 13 -5.72 -0.45 -8.21
C ILE A 13 -4.46 -0.13 -8.99
N PHE A 14 -3.31 -0.18 -8.30
CA PHE A 14 -2.01 0.04 -8.91
C PHE A 14 -1.24 -1.27 -8.93
N PHE A 15 -0.80 -1.66 -10.10
CA PHE A 15 0.01 -2.85 -10.27
C PHE A 15 1.48 -2.47 -10.23
N LEU A 16 2.23 -3.12 -9.35
CA LEU A 16 3.64 -2.84 -9.15
C LEU A 16 4.49 -3.88 -9.86
N SER A 17 5.49 -3.41 -10.60
CA SER A 17 6.42 -4.29 -11.29
C SER A 17 7.82 -3.69 -11.27
N ALA A 18 8.82 -4.51 -11.58
CA ALA A 18 10.22 -4.10 -11.63
C ALA A 18 10.60 -3.55 -13.00
N MET A 19 9.75 -2.73 -13.59
CA MET A 19 9.91 -2.27 -14.98
C MET A 19 11.24 -1.60 -15.26
N ASN A 20 11.81 -0.90 -14.29
CA ASN A 20 12.97 -0.07 -14.52
C ASN A 20 14.25 -0.64 -13.91
N ALA A 21 14.21 -1.86 -13.39
CA ALA A 21 15.34 -2.51 -12.73
C ALA A 21 15.98 -1.62 -11.64
N ALA A 22 15.19 -0.76 -10.99
CA ALA A 22 15.64 0.12 -9.93
C ALA A 22 14.53 0.30 -8.90
N ALA A 23 14.92 0.42 -7.63
CA ALA A 23 13.97 0.72 -6.57
C ALA A 23 13.29 2.06 -6.85
N TYR A 24 12.02 2.17 -6.49
CA TYR A 24 11.27 3.41 -6.68
C TYR A 24 10.29 3.66 -5.54
N THR A 25 9.82 4.90 -5.46
CA THR A 25 8.89 5.33 -4.42
C THR A 25 7.59 5.80 -5.06
N VAL A 26 6.47 5.35 -4.48
CA VAL A 26 5.13 5.81 -4.83
C VAL A 26 4.67 6.69 -3.68
N LYS A 27 4.29 7.92 -3.97
CA LYS A 27 3.79 8.84 -2.95
C LYS A 27 2.28 8.84 -2.93
N LEU A 28 1.71 8.71 -1.73
CA LEU A 28 0.28 8.88 -1.53
C LEU A 28 -0.05 10.37 -1.69
N PRO A 29 -1.30 10.72 -2.03
CA PRO A 29 -1.70 12.12 -1.97
C PRO A 29 -1.60 12.64 -0.54
N THR A 30 -1.64 13.95 -0.36
CA THR A 30 -1.76 14.50 1.00
C THR A 30 -3.12 14.13 1.57
N LEU A 31 -3.21 14.01 2.88
CA LEU A 31 -4.49 13.72 3.54
C LEU A 31 -5.54 14.79 3.22
N ALA A 32 -5.11 16.05 3.13
CA ALA A 32 -6.02 17.13 2.78
C ALA A 32 -6.61 16.96 1.39
N ASN A 33 -5.83 16.50 0.43
CA ASN A 33 -6.31 16.29 -0.94
C ASN A 33 -7.11 15.01 -1.10
N ALA A 34 -6.74 13.96 -0.36
CA ALA A 34 -7.43 12.68 -0.45
C ALA A 34 -8.83 12.77 0.15
N GLY A 35 -8.93 13.26 1.37
CA GLY A 35 -10.20 13.30 2.09
C GLY A 35 -10.60 11.95 2.65
N ALA A 36 -11.50 11.98 3.63
CA ALA A 36 -12.00 10.76 4.26
C ALA A 36 -12.67 9.84 3.23
N GLY A 37 -12.38 8.55 3.32
CA GLY A 37 -12.94 7.55 2.42
C GLY A 37 -12.11 7.26 1.18
N TRP A 38 -11.07 8.04 0.91
CA TRP A 38 -10.17 7.74 -0.20
C TRP A 38 -9.47 6.40 0.06
N HIS A 39 -9.35 5.60 -0.97
CA HIS A 39 -8.68 4.30 -0.84
C HIS A 39 -8.07 3.85 -2.16
N CYS A 40 -7.07 2.99 -2.05
CA CYS A 40 -6.47 2.33 -3.20
C CYS A 40 -5.87 1.00 -2.77
N ARG A 41 -5.39 0.26 -3.74
CA ARG A 41 -4.74 -1.03 -3.52
C ARG A 41 -3.50 -1.11 -4.40
N PHE A 42 -2.43 -1.63 -3.83
CA PHE A 42 -1.19 -1.92 -4.56
C PHE A 42 -1.03 -3.43 -4.64
N ILE A 43 -0.85 -3.95 -5.84
CA ILE A 43 -0.70 -5.38 -6.07
C ILE A 43 0.59 -5.61 -6.82
N VAL A 44 1.41 -6.55 -6.33
CA VAL A 44 2.61 -6.96 -7.04
C VAL A 44 2.19 -7.72 -8.30
N ASN A 45 2.65 -7.26 -9.43
CA ASN A 45 2.29 -7.83 -10.73
C ASN A 45 3.52 -7.93 -11.63
N ASP A 46 4.51 -8.67 -11.17
CA ASP A 46 5.69 -8.91 -11.98
C ASP A 46 5.55 -10.24 -12.72
N ALA A 47 5.91 -10.23 -13.99
CA ALA A 47 5.77 -11.40 -14.85
C ALA A 47 6.67 -12.54 -14.39
N ASP A 48 7.78 -12.23 -13.73
CA ASP A 48 8.74 -13.22 -13.24
C ASP A 48 8.43 -13.72 -11.83
N GLN A 49 7.25 -13.40 -11.32
CA GLN A 49 6.73 -13.86 -10.03
C GLN A 49 7.24 -13.10 -8.81
N ALA A 50 8.41 -12.50 -8.87
CA ALA A 50 8.91 -11.67 -7.77
C ALA A 50 9.04 -10.22 -8.23
N LEU A 51 8.85 -9.29 -7.30
CA LEU A 51 8.91 -7.86 -7.61
C LEU A 51 10.27 -7.44 -8.16
N GLY A 52 11.35 -8.00 -7.61
CA GLY A 52 12.71 -7.77 -8.09
C GLY A 52 13.36 -6.49 -7.61
N GLN A 53 12.58 -5.50 -7.19
CA GLN A 53 13.06 -4.23 -6.68
C GLN A 53 12.24 -3.82 -5.47
N ILE A 54 12.86 -3.06 -4.56
CA ILE A 54 12.13 -2.51 -3.42
C ILE A 54 11.24 -1.39 -3.91
N VAL A 55 9.95 -1.47 -3.58
CA VAL A 55 9.00 -0.41 -3.86
C VAL A 55 8.54 0.18 -2.54
N THR A 56 8.73 1.48 -2.38
CA THR A 56 8.35 2.21 -1.18
C THR A 56 7.05 2.95 -1.41
N ILE A 57 6.10 2.82 -0.49
CA ILE A 57 4.89 3.62 -0.46
C ILE A 57 5.06 4.64 0.64
N GLU A 58 5.03 5.91 0.29
CA GLU A 58 5.39 6.99 1.19
C GLU A 58 4.23 7.97 1.38
N SER A 59 4.00 8.35 2.64
CA SER A 59 3.07 9.41 2.98
C SER A 59 3.74 10.77 2.83
N GLN A 60 2.99 11.76 2.40
CA GLN A 60 3.46 13.15 2.40
C GLN A 60 3.17 13.85 3.73
N ASP A 61 2.42 13.20 4.62
CA ASP A 61 2.09 13.73 5.94
C ASP A 61 2.87 12.95 7.00
N SER A 62 3.71 13.66 7.73
CA SER A 62 4.63 13.03 8.69
C SER A 62 3.89 12.35 9.83
N GLY A 63 4.29 11.12 10.15
CA GLY A 63 3.80 10.39 11.31
C GLY A 63 2.35 9.97 11.23
N LYS A 64 1.79 9.82 10.04
CA LYS A 64 0.36 9.57 9.86
C LYS A 64 0.00 8.18 9.35
N MET A 65 0.97 7.30 9.18
CA MET A 65 0.69 5.94 8.69
C MET A 65 0.52 4.97 9.85
N VAL A 66 -0.61 4.28 9.84
CA VAL A 66 -0.92 3.20 10.78
C VAL A 66 -1.01 1.93 9.96
N SER A 67 -0.04 1.04 10.13
CA SER A 67 0.12 -0.12 9.25
C SER A 67 0.03 -1.42 10.03
N THR A 68 -0.64 -2.40 9.44
CA THR A 68 -0.73 -3.76 9.99
C THR A 68 -0.65 -4.74 8.83
N PHE A 69 0.30 -5.67 8.90
CA PHE A 69 0.39 -6.69 7.85
C PHE A 69 0.79 -8.04 8.41
N LEU A 70 0.52 -9.02 7.58
CA LEU A 70 0.86 -10.40 7.81
C LEU A 70 1.98 -10.80 6.85
N ASN A 71 3.16 -11.05 7.39
CA ASN A 71 4.30 -11.56 6.64
C ASN A 71 4.44 -13.04 6.93
N ASN A 72 4.03 -13.88 5.95
CA ASN A 72 3.93 -15.30 6.13
C ASN A 72 2.97 -15.59 7.31
N ALA A 73 3.43 -16.03 8.44
CA ALA A 73 2.57 -16.31 9.59
C ALA A 73 2.76 -15.28 10.73
N VAL A 74 3.46 -14.18 10.47
CA VAL A 74 3.83 -13.21 11.50
C VAL A 74 3.20 -11.86 11.22
N TYR A 75 2.45 -11.35 12.18
CA TYR A 75 1.89 -10.00 12.13
C TYR A 75 2.95 -8.97 12.50
N ALA A 76 2.94 -7.84 11.80
CA ALA A 76 3.74 -6.69 12.15
C ALA A 76 2.86 -5.45 12.08
N SER A 77 3.14 -4.47 12.93
CA SER A 77 2.36 -3.23 12.94
C SER A 77 3.22 -2.04 13.31
N GLU A 78 2.82 -0.87 12.84
CA GLU A 78 3.45 0.39 13.18
C GLU A 78 2.39 1.48 13.25
N ASP A 79 2.49 2.34 14.24
CA ASP A 79 1.61 3.50 14.40
C ASP A 79 2.48 4.76 14.34
N GLY A 80 2.18 5.64 13.39
CA GLY A 80 2.93 6.88 13.22
C GLY A 80 4.09 6.79 12.25
N GLY A 81 4.07 5.84 11.33
CA GLY A 81 5.10 5.70 10.31
C GLY A 81 4.97 6.71 9.18
N ASP A 82 5.99 6.75 8.34
CA ASP A 82 6.07 7.63 7.18
C ASP A 82 6.10 6.87 5.87
N ASP A 83 6.51 5.62 5.87
CA ASP A 83 6.58 4.81 4.67
C ASP A 83 6.41 3.32 4.97
N LEU A 84 6.27 2.57 3.90
CA LEU A 84 6.09 1.13 3.93
C LEU A 84 6.73 0.58 2.67
N LYS A 85 7.39 -0.57 2.75
CA LYS A 85 8.13 -1.10 1.63
C LYS A 85 7.72 -2.52 1.30
N PHE A 86 7.54 -2.79 0.00
CA PHE A 86 7.57 -4.15 -0.50
C PHE A 86 9.01 -4.56 -0.73
N ALA A 87 9.39 -5.72 -0.22
CA ALA A 87 10.71 -6.28 -0.49
C ALA A 87 10.83 -6.70 -1.95
N ALA A 88 12.06 -6.77 -2.45
CA ALA A 88 12.32 -7.24 -3.81
C ALA A 88 11.84 -8.68 -4.01
N SER A 89 11.74 -9.46 -2.96
CA SER A 89 11.26 -10.84 -3.00
C SER A 89 9.74 -10.98 -2.93
N ALA A 90 8.99 -9.87 -2.83
CA ALA A 90 7.54 -9.91 -2.82
C ALA A 90 7.01 -10.56 -4.11
N LEU A 91 6.02 -11.42 -3.95
CA LEU A 91 5.55 -12.28 -5.04
C LEU A 91 4.31 -11.72 -5.71
N LYS A 92 4.11 -12.09 -6.96
CA LYS A 92 2.95 -11.71 -7.74
C LYS A 92 1.66 -12.02 -6.98
N GLY A 93 0.77 -11.03 -6.89
CA GLY A 93 -0.52 -11.15 -6.20
C GLY A 93 -0.52 -10.68 -4.75
N GLU A 94 0.65 -10.46 -4.17
CA GLU A 94 0.74 -9.91 -2.82
C GLU A 94 0.36 -8.43 -2.85
N GLN A 95 -0.27 -7.94 -1.79
CA GLN A 95 -0.93 -6.65 -1.89
C GLN A 95 -0.93 -5.88 -0.59
N ILE A 96 -1.07 -4.56 -0.74
CA ILE A 96 -1.32 -3.62 0.34
C ILE A 96 -2.57 -2.81 0.00
N GLU A 97 -3.49 -2.77 0.93
CA GLU A 97 -4.69 -1.95 0.84
C GLU A 97 -4.46 -0.68 1.64
N VAL A 98 -4.84 0.47 1.08
CA VAL A 98 -4.62 1.78 1.68
C VAL A 98 -5.94 2.53 1.73
N PHE A 99 -6.26 3.07 2.89
CA PHE A 99 -7.46 3.90 3.05
C PHE A 99 -7.23 4.95 4.12
N THR A 100 -8.09 5.96 4.16
CA THR A 100 -7.95 7.06 5.12
C THR A 100 -9.29 7.51 5.67
N ASP A 101 -9.26 7.98 6.94
CA ASP A 101 -10.39 8.65 7.56
C ASP A 101 -10.28 10.18 7.43
N GLY A 102 -9.28 10.66 6.67
CA GLY A 102 -9.00 12.07 6.51
C GLY A 102 -7.93 12.61 7.44
N GLU A 103 -7.57 11.85 8.47
CA GLU A 103 -6.58 12.26 9.48
C GLU A 103 -5.35 11.35 9.49
N PHE A 104 -5.56 10.05 9.30
CA PHE A 104 -4.50 9.05 9.26
C PHE A 104 -4.62 8.20 8.02
N TRP A 105 -3.50 7.64 7.58
CA TRP A 105 -3.45 6.58 6.59
C TRP A 105 -3.49 5.24 7.29
N TYR A 106 -4.36 4.35 6.83
CA TYR A 106 -4.43 2.98 7.32
C TYR A 106 -4.00 2.05 6.21
N LEU A 107 -2.99 1.22 6.48
CA LEU A 107 -2.45 0.30 5.50
C LEU A 107 -2.53 -1.11 6.04
N ARG A 108 -3.03 -2.02 5.21
CA ARG A 108 -3.12 -3.44 5.50
C ARG A 108 -2.57 -4.23 4.35
N GLY A 109 -1.87 -5.30 4.67
CA GLY A 109 -1.35 -6.14 3.61
C GLY A 109 -0.93 -7.50 4.09
N HIS A 110 -0.54 -8.31 3.13
CA HIS A 110 0.00 -9.62 3.41
C HIS A 110 1.00 -10.03 2.35
N THR A 111 1.98 -10.81 2.77
CA THR A 111 2.90 -11.51 1.88
C THR A 111 3.07 -12.92 2.36
N SER A 112 3.43 -13.81 1.44
CA SER A 112 3.68 -15.22 1.77
C SER A 112 5.09 -15.44 2.30
N ILE A 113 5.93 -14.42 2.30
CA ILE A 113 7.32 -14.52 2.71
C ILE A 113 7.60 -13.66 3.95
N ALA A 114 8.56 -14.10 4.76
CA ALA A 114 9.01 -13.32 5.90
C ALA A 114 9.61 -12.00 5.40
N ALA A 115 9.27 -10.90 6.07
CA ALA A 115 9.77 -9.57 5.71
C ALA A 115 9.45 -9.14 4.28
N GLY A 116 8.38 -9.64 3.69
CA GLY A 116 7.92 -9.21 2.38
C GLY A 116 7.41 -7.79 2.36
N ILE A 117 6.89 -7.32 3.49
CA ILE A 117 6.52 -5.93 3.74
C ILE A 117 7.28 -5.47 4.97
N THR A 118 7.93 -4.32 4.88
CA THR A 118 8.68 -3.75 6.00
C THR A 118 8.38 -2.27 6.16
N PHE A 119 8.67 -1.75 7.34
CA PHE A 119 8.55 -0.33 7.61
C PHE A 119 9.74 0.46 7.07
#